data_51864f12ffbe310f4e6c337764f1be0b
#
_entry.id   51864f12ffbe310f4e6c337764f1be0b
#
_cell.length_a   1.000
_cell.length_b   1.000
_cell.length_c   1.000
_cell.angle_alpha   90.00
_cell.angle_beta   90.00
_cell.angle_gamma   90.00
#
_symmetry.space_group_name_H-M   'P 1'
#
loop_
_entity.id
_entity.type
_entity.pdbx_description
1 polymer ?
#
loop_
_entity_poly.entity_id
_entity_poly.type
_entity_poly.pdbx_seq_one_letter_code
_entity_poly.pdbx_strand_id
1 'polypeptide(L)' 'MSNNNLLSIRQAGLIPIEWTVLEELERYLIIKNKLHGEIRVINK' A
#
# COMPACT_ATOMS: atom_id res chain seq x y z
N MET A 1 -1.61 15.17 4.94
CA MET A 1 -1.15 14.25 4.54
C MET A 1 -0.88 13.22 5.38
N SER A 2 -1.20 12.28 5.05
CA SER A 2 -1.31 11.28 5.86
C SER A 2 -0.23 10.30 5.77
N ASN A 3 0.34 9.88 6.82
CA ASN A 3 1.31 8.83 6.82
C ASN A 3 0.66 7.48 7.06
N ASN A 4 -0.66 7.47 7.12
CA ASN A 4 -1.34 6.21 7.42
C ASN A 4 -1.13 5.17 6.35
N ASN A 5 -0.98 5.60 5.10
CA ASN A 5 -0.77 4.65 4.01
C ASN A 5 0.54 3.91 4.14
N LEU A 6 1.59 4.63 4.52
CA LEU A 6 2.88 3.98 4.73
C LEU A 6 2.80 3.00 5.90
N LEU A 7 2.10 3.39 6.95
CA LEU A 7 1.96 2.52 8.10
C LEU A 7 1.20 1.26 7.76
N SER A 8 0.14 1.39 6.96
CA SER A 8 -0.65 0.23 6.56
C SER A 8 0.19 -0.75 5.74
N ILE A 9 1.03 -0.24 4.85
CA ILE A 9 1.89 -1.08 4.04
C ILE A 9 2.89 -1.81 4.93
N ARG A 10 3.47 -1.10 5.91
CA ARG A 10 4.43 -1.73 6.81
C ARG A 10 3.77 -2.78 7.67
N GLN A 11 2.56 -2.53 8.14
CA GLN A 11 1.85 -3.51 8.97
C GLN A 11 1.46 -4.75 8.18
N ALA A 12 1.35 -4.63 6.88
CA ALA A 12 1.08 -5.78 6.02
C ALA A 12 2.33 -6.59 5.74
N GLY A 13 3.48 -6.19 6.31
CA GLY A 13 4.73 -6.91 6.10
C GLY A 13 5.43 -6.54 4.81
N LEU A 14 5.06 -5.41 4.23
CA LEU A 14 5.64 -4.97 2.97
C LEU A 14 6.57 -3.79 3.19
N ILE A 15 7.42 -3.54 2.21
CA ILE A 15 8.40 -2.45 2.28
C ILE A 15 7.80 -1.25 1.57
N PRO A 16 7.48 -0.17 2.29
CA PRO A 16 6.74 0.94 1.70
C PRO A 16 7.37 1.57 0.47
N ILE A 17 8.70 1.61 0.42
CA ILE A 17 9.38 2.25 -0.68
C ILE A 17 9.21 1.47 -1.99
N GLU A 18 8.85 0.19 -1.90
CA GLU A 18 8.67 -0.64 -3.08
C GLU A 18 7.25 -0.63 -3.60
N TRP A 19 6.34 0.02 -2.90
CA TRP A 19 4.93 -0.01 -3.26
C TRP A 19 4.40 1.40 -3.45
N THR A 20 3.51 1.55 -4.42
CA THR A 20 2.85 2.81 -4.66
C THR A 20 1.36 2.61 -4.45
N VAL A 21 0.69 3.62 -3.91
CA VAL A 21 -0.73 3.54 -3.66
C VAL A 21 -1.47 3.94 -4.93
N LEU A 22 -2.27 3.03 -5.46
CA LEU A 22 -3.07 3.32 -6.64
C LEU A 22 -4.39 3.96 -6.24
N GLU A 23 -4.99 3.45 -5.17
CA GLU A 23 -6.28 3.97 -4.74
C GLU A 23 -6.43 3.75 -3.25
N GLU A 24 -6.99 4.73 -2.58
CA GLU A 24 -7.25 4.63 -1.16
C GLU A 24 -8.75 4.57 -0.94
N LEU A 25 -9.22 3.45 -0.40
CA LEU A 25 -10.61 3.26 -0.08
C LEU A 25 -10.79 3.40 1.42
N GLU A 26 -12.03 3.37 1.87
CA GLU A 26 -12.30 3.62 3.28
C GLU A 26 -11.62 2.61 4.19
N ARG A 27 -11.63 1.35 3.80
CA ARG A 27 -11.06 0.29 4.62
C ARG A 27 -9.91 -0.44 3.97
N TYR A 28 -9.59 -0.13 2.72
CA TYR A 28 -8.59 -0.86 1.97
C TYR A 28 -7.68 0.09 1.24
N LEU A 29 -6.50 -0.39 0.92
CA LEU A 29 -5.58 0.30 0.03
C LEU A 29 -5.29 -0.63 -1.13
N ILE A 30 -5.32 -0.09 -2.34
CA ILE A 30 -4.89 -0.83 -3.52
C ILE A 30 -3.51 -0.32 -3.87
N ILE A 31 -2.53 -1.21 -3.82
CA ILE A 31 -1.13 -0.84 -4.01
C ILE A 31 -0.52 -1.66 -5.13
N LYS A 32 0.53 -1.11 -5.72
CA LYS A 32 1.21 -1.76 -6.82
C LYS A 32 2.71 -1.78 -6.55
N ASN A 33 3.33 -2.93 -6.75
CA ASN A 33 4.76 -3.07 -6.55
C ASN A 33 5.49 -2.39 -7.70
N LYS A 34 6.43 -1.52 -7.36
CA LYS A 34 7.13 -0.73 -8.37
C LYS A 34 8.09 -1.58 -9.20
N LEU A 35 8.58 -2.66 -8.63
CA LEU A 35 9.56 -3.50 -9.32
C LEU A 35 8.90 -4.56 -10.18
N HIS A 36 7.85 -5.18 -9.66
CA HIS A 36 7.23 -6.31 -10.33
C HIS A 36 5.88 -6.00 -10.95
N GLY A 37 5.31 -4.87 -10.61
CA GLY A 37 4.00 -4.52 -11.15
C GLY A 37 2.85 -5.28 -10.51
N GLU A 38 3.10 -6.00 -9.43
CA GLU A 38 2.07 -6.77 -8.77
C GLU A 38 1.10 -5.83 -8.05
N ILE A 39 -0.19 -6.12 -8.15
CA ILE A 39 -1.21 -5.32 -7.50
C ILE A 39 -1.77 -6.09 -6.33
N ARG A 40 -1.90 -5.43 -5.19
CA ARG A 40 -2.45 -6.03 -4.00
C ARG A 40 -3.44 -5.11 -3.34
N VAL A 41 -4.38 -5.71 -2.61
CA VAL A 41 -5.33 -4.97 -1.79
C VAL A 41 -5.02 -5.32 -0.35
N ILE A 42 -4.77 -4.32 0.47
CA ILE A 42 -4.46 -4.53 1.87
C ILE A 42 -5.46 -3.79 2.74
N ASN A 43 -5.62 -4.25 3.96
CA ASN A 43 -6.49 -3.58 4.92
C ASN A 43 -5.79 -2.38 5.52
N LYS A 44 -6.55 -1.36 5.80
CA LYS A 44 -6.04 -0.18 6.47
C LYS A 44 -6.03 -0.35 7.98
#